data_4226e9b63b6afb561f770eb7bcbbb29a
#
_entry.id   4226e9b63b6afb561f770eb7bcbbb29a
#
_cell.length_a   1.000
_cell.length_b   1.000
_cell.length_c   1.000
_cell.angle_alpha   90.00
_cell.angle_beta   90.00
_cell.angle_gamma   90.00
#
_symmetry.space_group_name_H-M   'P 1'
#
loop_
_entity.id
_entity.type
_entity.pdbx_description
1 polymer ?
#
loop_
_entity_poly.entity_id
_entity_poly.type
_entity_poly.pdbx_seq_one_letter_code
_entity_poly.pdbx_strand_id
1 'polypeptide(L)'
;AQAAGEESYQMPASTKHDSPYTILTSDKLVSPSSNYYRSYTKGGKTGSLDDWQNFAGWHTQDGETYVSVVLHSPKTDEDPRPALTETAELMDWAFATFTVTAALDTTQPITELPIVYSSQTDTVMIYPADDMQTLLPRQGGAELTEKTFNVPEHLSAPIKQGDVVGTVTVTMQGETVGTVDLLAGSSVDRNELLYTMAKVKAFFSSTYFKVVVVLCIIAAVVYAVLWVYVMLLTVRRVEQPTPKRKNKPNDWNKE
;
A
#
# COMPACT_ATOMS: atom_id res chain seq x y z
N ALA A 1 -14.42 -29.87 -17.13
CA ALA A 1 -14.20 -30.18 -15.69
C ALA A 1 -15.15 -31.27 -15.23
N GLN A 2 -16.47 -31.15 -15.38
CA GLN A 2 -17.45 -32.12 -14.86
C GLN A 2 -17.17 -33.55 -15.32
N ALA A 3 -16.96 -33.79 -16.62
CA ALA A 3 -16.71 -35.13 -17.19
C ALA A 3 -15.45 -35.81 -16.63
N ALA A 4 -14.46 -35.07 -16.16
CA ALA A 4 -13.23 -35.64 -15.60
C ALA A 4 -13.36 -36.06 -14.13
N GLY A 5 -14.44 -35.65 -13.47
CA GLY A 5 -14.79 -36.06 -12.10
C GLY A 5 -15.75 -37.25 -12.03
N GLU A 6 -16.26 -37.74 -13.17
CA GLU A 6 -17.19 -38.85 -13.19
C GLU A 6 -16.46 -40.21 -13.09
N GLU A 7 -16.93 -41.09 -12.23
CA GLU A 7 -16.36 -42.45 -12.09
C GLU A 7 -16.60 -43.30 -13.31
N SER A 8 -17.76 -43.17 -13.94
CA SER A 8 -18.14 -43.89 -15.13
C SER A 8 -19.10 -43.12 -16.02
N TYR A 9 -19.11 -43.45 -17.30
CA TYR A 9 -20.03 -42.89 -18.26
C TYR A 9 -20.65 -43.98 -19.12
N GLN A 10 -21.99 -44.01 -19.20
CA GLN A 10 -22.71 -44.94 -20.04
C GLN A 10 -22.78 -44.40 -21.48
N MET A 11 -21.99 -44.99 -22.37
CA MET A 11 -22.04 -44.68 -23.79
C MET A 11 -23.29 -45.31 -24.41
N PRO A 12 -24.12 -44.56 -25.15
CA PRO A 12 -25.24 -45.14 -25.88
C PRO A 12 -24.75 -45.99 -27.03
N ALA A 13 -25.64 -46.88 -27.50
CA ALA A 13 -25.41 -47.63 -28.73
C ALA A 13 -25.15 -46.67 -29.91
N SER A 14 -24.28 -47.06 -30.83
CA SER A 14 -23.88 -46.29 -31.99
C SER A 14 -23.74 -47.15 -33.23
N THR A 15 -23.51 -46.58 -34.38
CA THR A 15 -23.28 -47.31 -35.65
C THR A 15 -22.05 -48.24 -35.61
N LYS A 16 -21.16 -48.08 -34.61
CA LYS A 16 -19.96 -48.91 -34.42
C LYS A 16 -20.08 -49.89 -33.25
N HIS A 17 -21.04 -49.69 -32.35
CA HIS A 17 -21.31 -50.51 -31.19
C HIS A 17 -22.84 -50.67 -31.05
N ASP A 18 -23.32 -51.86 -31.32
CA ASP A 18 -24.76 -52.17 -31.36
C ASP A 18 -25.41 -52.16 -29.97
N SER A 19 -24.60 -52.15 -28.90
CA SER A 19 -25.05 -52.17 -27.50
C SER A 19 -24.43 -51.01 -26.72
N PRO A 20 -25.14 -50.41 -25.73
CA PRO A 20 -24.56 -49.49 -24.79
C PRO A 20 -23.42 -50.15 -23.99
N TYR A 21 -22.37 -49.39 -23.71
CA TYR A 21 -21.24 -49.83 -22.89
C TYR A 21 -20.79 -48.77 -21.89
N THR A 22 -20.19 -49.20 -20.79
CA THR A 22 -19.71 -48.28 -19.75
C THR A 22 -18.23 -48.01 -19.92
N ILE A 23 -17.87 -46.73 -19.98
CA ILE A 23 -16.49 -46.26 -19.88
C ILE A 23 -16.21 -45.95 -18.40
N LEU A 24 -15.15 -46.53 -17.86
CA LEU A 24 -14.66 -46.24 -16.51
C LEU A 24 -13.54 -45.20 -16.58
N THR A 25 -13.51 -44.31 -15.59
CA THR A 25 -12.40 -43.39 -15.46
C THR A 25 -11.08 -44.12 -15.17
N SER A 26 -9.98 -43.59 -15.74
CA SER A 26 -8.62 -43.99 -15.36
C SER A 26 -8.12 -43.25 -14.11
N ASP A 27 -8.79 -42.18 -13.72
CA ASP A 27 -8.54 -41.44 -12.46
C ASP A 27 -9.19 -42.21 -11.32
N LYS A 28 -8.37 -42.94 -10.55
CA LYS A 28 -8.82 -43.72 -9.41
C LYS A 28 -8.92 -42.91 -8.11
N LEU A 29 -8.49 -41.64 -8.14
CA LEU A 29 -8.66 -40.73 -7.00
C LEU A 29 -10.12 -40.27 -6.83
N VAL A 30 -10.93 -40.29 -7.91
CA VAL A 30 -12.38 -39.95 -7.86
C VAL A 30 -13.29 -41.16 -7.65
N SER A 31 -12.75 -42.37 -7.67
CA SER A 31 -13.54 -43.62 -7.56
C SER A 31 -13.62 -44.10 -6.13
N PRO A 32 -14.79 -44.04 -5.45
CA PRO A 32 -14.95 -44.45 -4.05
C PRO A 32 -14.58 -45.92 -3.77
N SER A 33 -14.62 -46.78 -4.77
CA SER A 33 -14.24 -48.17 -4.66
C SER A 33 -12.73 -48.43 -4.75
N SER A 34 -11.94 -47.38 -5.01
CA SER A 34 -10.50 -47.48 -5.19
C SER A 34 -9.71 -47.22 -3.91
N ASN A 35 -8.60 -47.94 -3.71
CA ASN A 35 -7.64 -47.67 -2.62
C ASN A 35 -6.97 -46.31 -2.71
N TYR A 36 -6.98 -45.69 -3.90
CA TYR A 36 -6.42 -44.34 -4.14
C TYR A 36 -7.42 -43.23 -3.83
N TYR A 37 -8.69 -43.55 -3.57
CA TYR A 37 -9.76 -42.55 -3.42
C TYR A 37 -9.43 -41.43 -2.44
N ARG A 38 -9.72 -40.21 -2.89
CA ARG A 38 -9.67 -39.00 -2.06
C ARG A 38 -10.91 -38.15 -2.32
N SER A 39 -11.73 -37.95 -1.31
CA SER A 39 -13.01 -37.20 -1.41
C SER A 39 -12.87 -35.77 -1.87
N TYR A 40 -11.70 -35.18 -1.64
CA TYR A 40 -11.37 -33.84 -2.10
C TYR A 40 -10.99 -33.76 -3.59
N THR A 41 -10.68 -34.88 -4.26
CA THR A 41 -10.38 -34.90 -5.71
C THR A 41 -11.66 -34.70 -6.50
N LYS A 42 -11.67 -33.67 -7.37
CA LYS A 42 -12.84 -33.32 -8.21
C LYS A 42 -12.67 -33.75 -9.65
N GLY A 43 -11.50 -34.16 -10.03
CA GLY A 43 -11.21 -34.69 -11.35
C GLY A 43 -9.75 -34.55 -11.74
N GLY A 44 -9.38 -35.33 -12.77
CA GLY A 44 -8.03 -35.33 -13.26
C GLY A 44 -7.87 -36.11 -14.54
N LYS A 45 -6.63 -36.17 -15.02
CA LYS A 45 -6.24 -36.94 -16.19
C LYS A 45 -4.94 -37.68 -15.93
N THR A 46 -5.01 -39.02 -16.08
CA THR A 46 -3.83 -39.87 -16.07
C THR A 46 -3.17 -39.89 -17.45
N GLY A 47 -1.87 -40.05 -17.46
CA GLY A 47 -1.07 -40.40 -18.64
C GLY A 47 -0.09 -41.51 -18.28
N SER A 48 0.02 -42.54 -19.11
CA SER A 48 0.99 -43.61 -18.95
C SER A 48 1.83 -43.76 -20.19
N LEU A 49 3.14 -43.85 -20.02
CA LEU A 49 4.09 -44.12 -21.07
C LEU A 49 5.10 -45.14 -20.54
N ASP A 50 5.12 -46.33 -21.15
CA ASP A 50 5.99 -47.46 -20.73
C ASP A 50 5.99 -47.65 -19.20
N ASP A 51 7.12 -47.47 -18.56
CA ASP A 51 7.30 -47.66 -17.11
C ASP A 51 6.96 -46.40 -16.27
N TRP A 52 6.43 -45.37 -16.89
CA TRP A 52 6.13 -44.09 -16.22
C TRP A 52 4.63 -43.81 -16.18
N GLN A 53 4.23 -43.14 -15.11
CA GLN A 53 2.88 -42.61 -14.99
C GLN A 53 2.91 -41.09 -14.71
N ASN A 54 1.90 -40.40 -15.19
CA ASN A 54 1.69 -38.98 -14.96
C ASN A 54 0.25 -38.76 -14.52
N PHE A 55 0.04 -37.73 -13.74
CA PHE A 55 -1.28 -37.28 -13.34
C PHE A 55 -1.31 -35.76 -13.26
N ALA A 56 -2.43 -35.17 -13.69
CA ALA A 56 -2.78 -33.79 -13.41
C ALA A 56 -4.24 -33.71 -12.98
N GLY A 57 -4.51 -33.06 -11.87
CA GLY A 57 -5.85 -32.97 -11.32
C GLY A 57 -6.09 -31.73 -10.49
N TRP A 58 -7.35 -31.53 -10.08
CA TRP A 58 -7.74 -30.47 -9.15
C TRP A 58 -8.49 -31.06 -7.96
N HIS A 59 -8.25 -30.47 -6.81
CA HIS A 59 -8.64 -30.99 -5.52
C HIS A 59 -9.24 -29.84 -4.72
N THR A 60 -10.44 -30.05 -4.15
CA THR A 60 -11.14 -29.02 -3.39
C THR A 60 -11.56 -29.57 -2.05
N GLN A 61 -11.15 -28.90 -0.97
CA GLN A 61 -11.52 -29.17 0.40
C GLN A 61 -11.72 -27.86 1.16
N ASP A 62 -12.77 -27.77 1.96
CA ASP A 62 -13.08 -26.61 2.81
C ASP A 62 -13.10 -25.25 2.07
N GLY A 63 -13.50 -25.27 0.80
CA GLY A 63 -13.54 -24.09 -0.08
C GLY A 63 -12.23 -23.74 -0.77
N GLU A 64 -11.13 -24.39 -0.41
CA GLU A 64 -9.81 -24.21 -1.04
C GLU A 64 -9.65 -25.18 -2.22
N THR A 65 -9.05 -24.72 -3.30
CA THR A 65 -8.79 -25.54 -4.49
C THR A 65 -7.32 -25.50 -4.87
N TYR A 66 -6.70 -26.68 -4.92
CA TYR A 66 -5.34 -26.87 -5.41
C TYR A 66 -5.32 -27.63 -6.74
N VAL A 67 -4.32 -27.36 -7.53
CA VAL A 67 -4.02 -28.11 -8.76
C VAL A 67 -2.71 -28.88 -8.53
N SER A 68 -2.73 -30.19 -8.80
CA SER A 68 -1.54 -31.02 -8.78
C SER A 68 -1.10 -31.42 -10.17
N VAL A 69 0.21 -31.53 -10.36
CA VAL A 69 0.82 -32.09 -11.55
C VAL A 69 1.97 -32.97 -11.09
N VAL A 70 1.83 -34.27 -11.29
CA VAL A 70 2.86 -35.27 -11.00
C VAL A 70 3.28 -35.88 -12.32
N LEU A 71 4.56 -35.80 -12.63
CA LEU A 71 5.13 -36.25 -13.90
C LEU A 71 6.25 -37.25 -13.67
N HIS A 72 6.35 -38.20 -14.55
CA HIS A 72 7.47 -39.14 -14.61
C HIS A 72 7.61 -40.04 -13.37
N SER A 73 6.48 -40.44 -12.78
CA SER A 73 6.43 -41.35 -11.63
C SER A 73 6.73 -42.77 -12.09
N PRO A 74 7.79 -43.43 -11.58
CA PRO A 74 8.16 -44.77 -12.01
C PRO A 74 7.18 -45.84 -11.48
N LYS A 75 6.64 -46.67 -12.35
CA LYS A 75 5.81 -47.82 -11.96
C LYS A 75 6.69 -48.89 -11.33
N THR A 76 6.15 -49.53 -10.29
CA THR A 76 6.76 -50.68 -9.64
C THR A 76 5.75 -51.82 -9.57
N ASP A 77 6.23 -53.01 -9.26
CA ASP A 77 5.33 -54.18 -9.02
C ASP A 77 4.43 -53.95 -7.80
N GLU A 78 4.91 -53.19 -6.82
CA GLU A 78 4.19 -52.85 -5.59
C GLU A 78 3.16 -51.74 -5.80
N ASP A 79 3.51 -50.72 -6.63
CA ASP A 79 2.60 -49.64 -6.99
C ASP A 79 2.57 -49.42 -8.52
N PRO A 80 1.55 -49.99 -9.19
CA PRO A 80 1.35 -49.82 -10.62
C PRO A 80 0.81 -48.42 -10.99
N ARG A 81 0.45 -47.56 -10.01
CA ARG A 81 -0.12 -46.23 -10.22
C ARG A 81 0.51 -45.17 -9.32
N PRO A 82 1.84 -45.06 -9.31
CA PRO A 82 2.57 -44.22 -8.35
C PRO A 82 2.20 -42.72 -8.45
N ALA A 83 1.87 -42.21 -9.65
CA ALA A 83 1.43 -40.83 -9.77
C ALA A 83 0.14 -40.51 -9.00
N LEU A 84 -0.74 -41.51 -8.76
CA LEU A 84 -1.93 -41.32 -7.94
C LEU A 84 -1.59 -41.34 -6.45
N THR A 85 -0.69 -42.26 -6.02
CA THR A 85 -0.18 -42.32 -4.66
C THR A 85 0.52 -41.04 -4.28
N GLU A 86 1.49 -40.59 -5.08
CA GLU A 86 2.23 -39.35 -4.85
C GLU A 86 1.32 -38.11 -4.86
N THR A 87 0.31 -38.08 -5.75
CA THR A 87 -0.71 -37.01 -5.73
C THR A 87 -1.50 -37.00 -4.44
N ALA A 88 -1.94 -38.19 -3.96
CA ALA A 88 -2.70 -38.29 -2.72
C ALA A 88 -1.86 -37.79 -1.54
N GLU A 89 -0.63 -38.23 -1.40
CA GLU A 89 0.29 -37.81 -0.33
C GLU A 89 0.59 -36.32 -0.38
N LEU A 90 0.87 -35.79 -1.58
CA LEU A 90 1.13 -34.35 -1.78
C LEU A 90 -0.09 -33.50 -1.39
N MET A 91 -1.30 -33.93 -1.77
CA MET A 91 -2.51 -33.17 -1.46
C MET A 91 -2.93 -33.33 0.01
N ASP A 92 -2.79 -34.50 0.60
CA ASP A 92 -2.99 -34.73 2.04
C ASP A 92 -2.08 -33.78 2.85
N TRP A 93 -0.79 -33.68 2.45
CA TRP A 93 0.15 -32.73 3.05
C TRP A 93 -0.23 -31.27 2.80
N ALA A 94 -0.59 -30.92 1.57
CA ALA A 94 -0.92 -29.53 1.22
C ALA A 94 -2.13 -29.02 2.01
N PHE A 95 -3.23 -29.79 2.07
CA PHE A 95 -4.42 -29.42 2.85
C PHE A 95 -4.19 -29.41 4.36
N ALA A 96 -3.28 -30.25 4.86
CA ALA A 96 -2.92 -30.24 6.27
C ALA A 96 -2.03 -29.06 6.66
N THR A 97 -1.20 -28.60 5.73
CA THR A 97 -0.13 -27.63 6.02
C THR A 97 -0.53 -26.19 5.69
N PHE A 98 -1.26 -25.98 4.60
CA PHE A 98 -1.56 -24.65 4.08
C PHE A 98 -3.04 -24.31 4.16
N THR A 99 -3.32 -23.00 4.14
CA THR A 99 -4.67 -22.44 4.00
C THR A 99 -4.60 -21.12 3.26
N VAL A 100 -5.64 -20.80 2.50
CA VAL A 100 -5.80 -19.48 1.88
C VAL A 100 -6.37 -18.54 2.94
N THR A 101 -5.62 -17.53 3.29
CA THR A 101 -5.99 -16.54 4.32
C THR A 101 -5.97 -15.14 3.74
N ALA A 102 -6.88 -14.27 4.22
CA ALA A 102 -6.87 -12.86 3.87
C ALA A 102 -5.65 -12.18 4.52
N ALA A 103 -4.69 -11.77 3.70
CA ALA A 103 -3.59 -10.91 4.12
C ALA A 103 -4.07 -9.47 4.31
N LEU A 104 -5.04 -9.04 3.48
CA LEU A 104 -5.77 -7.77 3.58
C LEU A 104 -7.26 -8.05 3.43
N ASP A 105 -8.07 -7.36 4.24
CA ASP A 105 -9.54 -7.46 4.27
C ASP A 105 -10.09 -6.04 4.23
N THR A 106 -10.88 -5.72 3.20
CA THR A 106 -11.49 -4.39 2.98
C THR A 106 -12.46 -3.99 4.08
N THR A 107 -12.93 -4.93 4.89
CA THR A 107 -13.85 -4.66 6.00
C THR A 107 -13.15 -4.30 7.31
N GLN A 108 -11.83 -4.51 7.39
CA GLN A 108 -11.04 -4.27 8.59
C GLN A 108 -10.05 -3.11 8.38
N PRO A 109 -10.00 -2.14 9.32
CA PRO A 109 -8.97 -1.12 9.27
C PRO A 109 -7.61 -1.75 9.55
N ILE A 110 -6.60 -1.36 8.78
CA ILE A 110 -5.24 -1.91 8.92
C ILE A 110 -4.25 -0.93 9.57
N THR A 111 -4.60 0.34 9.61
CA THR A 111 -3.83 1.38 10.29
C THR A 111 -4.70 2.60 10.56
N GLU A 112 -4.17 3.53 11.33
CA GLU A 112 -4.78 4.80 11.66
C GLU A 112 -3.77 5.91 11.38
N LEU A 113 -4.20 6.99 10.70
CA LEU A 113 -3.33 8.12 10.40
C LEU A 113 -3.84 9.39 11.08
N PRO A 114 -2.94 10.20 11.67
CA PRO A 114 -3.30 11.49 12.22
C PRO A 114 -3.75 12.44 11.11
N ILE A 115 -4.76 13.29 11.41
CA ILE A 115 -5.26 14.31 10.49
C ILE A 115 -5.10 15.71 11.09
N VAL A 116 -4.63 16.65 10.27
CA VAL A 116 -4.46 18.05 10.68
C VAL A 116 -5.54 18.93 10.03
N TYR A 117 -5.77 20.09 10.64
CA TYR A 117 -6.77 21.10 10.22
C TYR A 117 -8.21 20.63 10.35
N SER A 118 -8.49 19.67 11.25
CA SER A 118 -9.82 19.26 11.64
C SER A 118 -10.09 19.59 13.11
N SER A 119 -11.36 19.83 13.44
CA SER A 119 -11.85 19.89 14.82
C SER A 119 -12.84 18.76 15.13
N GLN A 120 -13.08 17.86 14.17
CA GLN A 120 -14.02 16.76 14.28
C GLN A 120 -13.35 15.51 14.85
N THR A 121 -12.12 15.24 14.39
CA THR A 121 -11.31 14.09 14.81
C THR A 121 -9.83 14.40 14.65
N ASP A 122 -9.00 13.71 15.41
CA ASP A 122 -7.54 13.80 15.33
C ASP A 122 -6.93 12.72 14.44
N THR A 123 -7.71 11.68 14.10
CA THR A 123 -7.24 10.52 13.33
C THR A 123 -8.30 10.02 12.35
N VAL A 124 -7.86 9.26 11.34
CA VAL A 124 -8.71 8.60 10.35
C VAL A 124 -8.28 7.14 10.23
N MET A 125 -9.24 6.21 10.35
CA MET A 125 -9.04 4.79 10.08
C MET A 125 -8.80 4.57 8.59
N ILE A 126 -7.84 3.72 8.26
CA ILE A 126 -7.42 3.44 6.89
C ILE A 126 -7.71 1.98 6.55
N TYR A 127 -8.33 1.78 5.40
CA TYR A 127 -8.76 0.47 4.90
C TYR A 127 -8.02 0.14 3.60
N PRO A 128 -7.76 -1.14 3.31
CA PRO A 128 -7.27 -1.53 1.99
C PRO A 128 -8.38 -1.35 0.95
N ALA A 129 -8.01 -0.98 -0.27
CA ALA A 129 -8.94 -0.81 -1.39
C ALA A 129 -9.47 -2.16 -1.91
N ASP A 130 -8.64 -3.20 -1.83
CA ASP A 130 -8.96 -4.54 -2.31
C ASP A 130 -8.59 -5.59 -1.26
N ASP A 131 -9.35 -6.69 -1.27
CA ASP A 131 -9.00 -7.90 -0.53
C ASP A 131 -7.77 -8.56 -1.16
N MET A 132 -6.84 -8.97 -0.33
CA MET A 132 -5.69 -9.76 -0.78
C MET A 132 -5.68 -11.09 -0.05
N GLN A 133 -5.79 -12.17 -0.79
CA GLN A 133 -5.64 -13.52 -0.27
C GLN A 133 -4.25 -14.07 -0.61
N THR A 134 -3.67 -14.79 0.32
CA THR A 134 -2.40 -15.48 0.12
C THR A 134 -2.42 -16.85 0.78
N LEU A 135 -1.60 -17.76 0.25
CA LEU A 135 -1.44 -19.10 0.78
C LEU A 135 -0.44 -19.06 1.93
N LEU A 136 -0.88 -19.39 3.12
CA LEU A 136 -0.04 -19.37 4.33
C LEU A 136 -0.05 -20.75 5.01
N PRO A 137 1.04 -21.12 5.71
CA PRO A 137 1.01 -22.23 6.63
C PRO A 137 -0.08 -22.01 7.70
N ARG A 138 -0.82 -23.08 8.04
CA ARG A 138 -1.87 -23.05 9.09
C ARG A 138 -1.28 -22.69 10.47
N GLN A 139 -0.01 -23.02 10.70
CA GLN A 139 0.71 -22.69 11.92
C GLN A 139 1.80 -21.67 11.63
N GLY A 140 1.79 -20.54 12.35
CA GLY A 140 2.80 -19.48 12.23
C GLY A 140 2.74 -18.66 10.92
N GLY A 141 1.73 -18.87 10.07
CA GLY A 141 1.62 -18.22 8.78
C GLY A 141 1.51 -16.69 8.86
N ALA A 142 0.82 -16.18 9.87
CA ALA A 142 0.68 -14.73 10.07
C ALA A 142 2.02 -14.02 10.35
N GLU A 143 2.98 -14.71 10.98
CA GLU A 143 4.32 -14.19 11.29
C GLU A 143 5.23 -14.13 10.06
N LEU A 144 4.86 -14.83 8.98
CA LEU A 144 5.62 -14.85 7.73
C LEU A 144 5.27 -13.69 6.80
N THR A 145 4.22 -12.93 7.10
CA THR A 145 3.79 -11.78 6.30
C THR A 145 4.19 -10.47 6.98
N GLU A 146 4.84 -9.61 6.24
CA GLU A 146 5.17 -8.26 6.66
C GLU A 146 4.36 -7.26 5.84
N LYS A 147 3.89 -6.19 6.50
CA LYS A 147 3.14 -5.11 5.85
C LYS A 147 3.96 -3.83 5.91
N THR A 148 4.35 -3.33 4.76
CA THR A 148 5.08 -2.06 4.64
C THR A 148 4.13 -0.98 4.13
N PHE A 149 3.95 0.08 4.93
CA PHE A 149 3.07 1.19 4.62
C PHE A 149 3.84 2.33 3.96
N ASN A 150 3.38 2.78 2.80
CA ASN A 150 3.84 3.99 2.14
C ASN A 150 2.75 5.05 2.24
N VAL A 151 2.72 5.75 3.37
CA VAL A 151 1.70 6.73 3.72
C VAL A 151 2.37 8.02 4.23
N PRO A 152 1.72 9.19 4.11
CA PRO A 152 2.22 10.42 4.70
C PRO A 152 2.19 10.34 6.24
N GLU A 153 3.05 11.11 6.90
CA GLU A 153 3.10 11.21 8.36
C GLU A 153 1.76 11.69 8.96
N HIS A 154 1.05 12.54 8.23
CA HIS A 154 -0.29 13.02 8.59
C HIS A 154 -1.11 13.36 7.35
N LEU A 155 -2.41 13.23 7.47
CA LEU A 155 -3.38 13.65 6.47
C LEU A 155 -3.76 15.12 6.68
N SER A 156 -4.17 15.81 5.62
CA SER A 156 -4.64 17.20 5.68
C SER A 156 -6.13 17.27 5.31
N ALA A 157 -6.96 17.76 6.21
CA ALA A 157 -8.35 18.01 5.89
C ALA A 157 -8.51 19.15 4.83
N PRO A 158 -9.50 19.09 3.91
CA PRO A 158 -10.57 18.10 3.87
C PRO A 158 -10.12 16.80 3.20
N ILE A 159 -10.69 15.68 3.66
CA ILE A 159 -10.55 14.36 3.04
C ILE A 159 -11.94 13.72 2.92
N LYS A 160 -12.16 12.92 1.91
CA LYS A 160 -13.43 12.20 1.70
C LYS A 160 -13.23 10.72 1.95
N GLN A 161 -14.27 10.08 2.45
CA GLN A 161 -14.30 8.62 2.52
C GLN A 161 -14.05 8.02 1.14
N GLY A 162 -13.12 7.07 1.06
CA GLY A 162 -12.68 6.45 -0.19
C GLY A 162 -11.55 7.17 -0.93
N ASP A 163 -11.07 8.32 -0.45
CA ASP A 163 -9.88 8.95 -1.02
C ASP A 163 -8.64 8.07 -0.80
N VAL A 164 -7.81 7.93 -1.83
CA VAL A 164 -6.54 7.20 -1.74
C VAL A 164 -5.54 8.04 -0.92
N VAL A 165 -5.02 7.45 0.15
CA VAL A 165 -4.10 8.11 1.09
C VAL A 165 -2.68 7.54 1.06
N GLY A 166 -2.49 6.42 0.39
CA GLY A 166 -1.19 5.77 0.26
C GLY A 166 -1.32 4.35 -0.25
N THR A 167 -0.32 3.52 0.00
CA THR A 167 -0.30 2.11 -0.39
C THR A 167 0.24 1.24 0.74
N VAL A 168 -0.17 -0.02 0.76
CA VAL A 168 0.44 -1.08 1.57
C VAL A 168 1.03 -2.14 0.67
N THR A 169 2.27 -2.51 0.92
CA THR A 169 2.92 -3.65 0.27
C THR A 169 2.98 -4.81 1.25
N VAL A 170 2.45 -5.94 0.83
CA VAL A 170 2.54 -7.20 1.59
C VAL A 170 3.70 -8.01 1.04
N THR A 171 4.61 -8.39 1.91
CA THR A 171 5.74 -9.27 1.59
C THR A 171 5.65 -10.56 2.40
N MET A 172 6.13 -11.64 1.84
CA MET A 172 6.24 -12.95 2.49
C MET A 172 7.65 -13.49 2.28
N GLN A 173 8.37 -13.74 3.36
CA GLN A 173 9.76 -14.20 3.33
C GLN A 173 10.68 -13.33 2.45
N GLY A 174 10.41 -12.02 2.40
CA GLY A 174 11.18 -11.05 1.61
C GLY A 174 10.74 -10.89 0.15
N GLU A 175 9.79 -11.71 -0.33
CA GLU A 175 9.20 -11.55 -1.66
C GLU A 175 7.88 -10.78 -1.60
N THR A 176 7.65 -9.89 -2.56
CA THR A 176 6.42 -9.10 -2.64
C THR A 176 5.27 -9.96 -3.13
N VAL A 177 4.25 -10.14 -2.28
CA VAL A 177 2.98 -10.79 -2.64
C VAL A 177 2.12 -9.85 -3.48
N GLY A 178 2.06 -8.57 -3.08
CA GLY A 178 1.31 -7.55 -3.81
C GLY A 178 1.33 -6.20 -3.11
N THR A 179 0.81 -5.20 -3.81
CA THR A 179 0.63 -3.83 -3.30
C THR A 179 -0.80 -3.40 -3.55
N VAL A 180 -1.45 -2.82 -2.55
CA VAL A 180 -2.84 -2.36 -2.58
C VAL A 180 -2.91 -0.92 -2.12
N ASP A 181 -3.79 -0.13 -2.74
CA ASP A 181 -4.09 1.24 -2.33
C ASP A 181 -4.78 1.26 -0.96
N LEU A 182 -4.54 2.34 -0.24
CA LEU A 182 -5.12 2.61 1.07
C LEU A 182 -6.15 3.74 0.98
N LEU A 183 -7.33 3.50 1.52
CA LEU A 183 -8.47 4.40 1.46
C LEU A 183 -8.79 5.00 2.83
N ALA A 184 -9.18 6.28 2.84
CA ALA A 184 -9.74 6.93 4.01
C ALA A 184 -11.10 6.32 4.38
N GLY A 185 -11.27 5.87 5.61
CA GLY A 185 -12.49 5.24 6.11
C GLY A 185 -13.63 6.19 6.41
N SER A 186 -13.34 7.49 6.53
CA SER A 186 -14.34 8.53 6.82
C SER A 186 -14.03 9.85 6.14
N SER A 187 -15.07 10.66 5.91
CA SER A 187 -14.91 12.04 5.44
C SER A 187 -14.66 12.94 6.64
N VAL A 188 -13.72 13.88 6.50
CA VAL A 188 -13.37 14.86 7.53
C VAL A 188 -13.27 16.24 6.90
N ASP A 189 -14.07 17.18 7.41
CA ASP A 189 -14.10 18.56 6.92
C ASP A 189 -12.93 19.38 7.49
N ARG A 190 -12.50 20.37 6.70
CA ARG A 190 -11.47 21.29 7.12
C ARG A 190 -12.04 22.37 8.04
N ASN A 191 -11.37 22.60 9.16
CA ASN A 191 -11.59 23.75 9.99
C ASN A 191 -10.80 24.95 9.44
N GLU A 192 -11.51 25.93 8.85
CA GLU A 192 -10.90 27.09 8.20
C GLU A 192 -10.07 27.94 9.17
N LEU A 193 -10.46 28.00 10.45
CA LEU A 193 -9.72 28.76 11.45
C LEU A 193 -8.35 28.11 11.72
N LEU A 194 -8.32 26.81 11.98
CA LEU A 194 -7.07 26.07 12.23
C LEU A 194 -6.13 26.11 11.01
N TYR A 195 -6.70 25.96 9.82
CA TYR A 195 -5.94 26.04 8.57
C TYR A 195 -5.34 27.44 8.35
N THR A 196 -6.14 28.50 8.57
CA THR A 196 -5.66 29.87 8.43
C THR A 196 -4.58 30.20 9.46
N MET A 197 -4.77 29.80 10.71
CA MET A 197 -3.75 29.96 11.76
C MET A 197 -2.45 29.23 11.43
N ALA A 198 -2.54 28.02 10.91
CA ALA A 198 -1.36 27.28 10.47
C ALA A 198 -0.62 27.95 9.31
N LYS A 199 -1.35 28.48 8.31
CA LYS A 199 -0.77 29.30 7.22
C LYS A 199 -0.08 30.54 7.73
N VAL A 200 -0.72 31.29 8.64
CA VAL A 200 -0.13 32.48 9.27
C VAL A 200 1.16 32.11 10.01
N LYS A 201 1.11 31.05 10.83
CA LYS A 201 2.30 30.55 11.54
C LYS A 201 3.42 30.15 10.58
N ALA A 202 3.09 29.43 9.51
CA ALA A 202 4.05 29.01 8.48
C ALA A 202 4.68 30.22 7.78
N PHE A 203 3.89 31.27 7.47
CA PHE A 203 4.38 32.52 6.87
C PHE A 203 5.41 33.19 7.79
N PHE A 204 5.10 33.39 9.08
CA PHE A 204 6.02 34.02 10.04
C PHE A 204 7.27 33.16 10.32
N SER A 205 7.17 31.84 10.18
CA SER A 205 8.29 30.91 10.36
C SER A 205 9.17 30.79 9.11
N SER A 206 8.69 31.29 7.95
CA SER A 206 9.38 31.13 6.67
C SER A 206 10.72 31.85 6.65
N THR A 207 11.70 31.30 5.94
CA THR A 207 13.01 31.93 5.72
C THR A 207 12.86 33.29 5.03
N TYR A 208 11.91 33.41 4.11
CA TYR A 208 11.62 34.66 3.42
C TYR A 208 11.21 35.77 4.40
N PHE A 209 10.26 35.49 5.31
CA PHE A 209 9.82 36.46 6.31
C PHE A 209 10.99 36.91 7.22
N LYS A 210 11.80 35.97 7.68
CA LYS A 210 12.97 36.25 8.53
C LYS A 210 13.97 37.18 7.81
N VAL A 211 14.26 36.94 6.54
CA VAL A 211 15.14 37.77 5.72
C VAL A 211 14.56 39.20 5.57
N VAL A 212 13.26 39.32 5.27
CA VAL A 212 12.58 40.60 5.15
C VAL A 212 12.65 41.39 6.45
N VAL A 213 12.40 40.75 7.58
CA VAL A 213 12.49 41.38 8.91
C VAL A 213 13.91 41.91 9.17
N VAL A 214 14.95 41.11 8.89
CA VAL A 214 16.35 41.56 9.04
C VAL A 214 16.66 42.75 8.16
N LEU A 215 16.21 42.76 6.89
CA LEU A 215 16.39 43.88 5.99
C LEU A 215 15.68 45.16 6.49
N CYS A 216 14.45 45.01 7.02
CA CYS A 216 13.73 46.15 7.60
C CYS A 216 14.45 46.73 8.84
N ILE A 217 15.01 45.85 9.69
CA ILE A 217 15.82 46.30 10.86
C ILE A 217 17.06 47.06 10.40
N ILE A 218 17.79 46.55 9.41
CA ILE A 218 18.97 47.22 8.84
C ILE A 218 18.57 48.57 8.29
N ALA A 219 17.50 48.66 7.50
CA ALA A 219 17.00 49.90 6.94
C ALA A 219 16.62 50.94 8.03
N ALA A 220 15.96 50.47 9.09
CA ALA A 220 15.59 51.31 10.23
C ALA A 220 16.83 51.85 10.96
N VAL A 221 17.85 51.02 11.17
CA VAL A 221 19.13 51.47 11.78
C VAL A 221 19.84 52.48 10.92
N VAL A 222 19.94 52.23 9.59
CA VAL A 222 20.53 53.20 8.64
C VAL A 222 19.77 54.52 8.66
N TYR A 223 18.43 54.48 8.66
CA TYR A 223 17.61 55.69 8.75
C TYR A 223 17.88 56.47 10.06
N ALA A 224 17.92 55.77 11.20
CA ALA A 224 18.19 56.40 12.50
C ALA A 224 19.58 57.06 12.53
N VAL A 225 20.62 56.39 12.00
CA VAL A 225 21.98 56.94 11.90
C VAL A 225 22.00 58.20 11.01
N LEU A 226 21.34 58.14 9.84
CA LEU A 226 21.24 59.30 8.93
C LEU A 226 20.50 60.46 9.60
N TRP A 227 19.41 60.20 10.31
CA TRP A 227 18.66 61.22 11.05
C TRP A 227 19.51 61.91 12.11
N VAL A 228 20.25 61.15 12.93
CA VAL A 228 21.18 61.68 13.93
C VAL A 228 22.29 62.51 13.25
N TYR A 229 22.86 62.02 12.14
CA TYR A 229 23.88 62.71 11.39
C TYR A 229 23.38 64.08 10.86
N VAL A 230 22.19 64.14 10.27
CA VAL A 230 21.56 65.39 9.80
C VAL A 230 21.30 66.35 10.95
N MET A 231 20.81 65.84 12.10
CA MET A 231 20.57 66.62 13.30
C MET A 231 21.87 67.27 13.83
N LEU A 232 22.97 66.54 13.87
CA LEU A 232 24.27 67.04 14.27
C LEU A 232 24.82 68.12 13.31
N LEU A 233 24.60 67.95 12.01
CA LEU A 233 24.98 68.97 10.99
C LEU A 233 24.18 70.29 11.15
N THR A 234 22.88 70.18 11.47
CA THR A 234 22.04 71.40 11.67
C THR A 234 22.42 72.12 12.95
N VAL A 235 22.72 71.41 14.04
CA VAL A 235 23.23 72.01 15.30
C VAL A 235 24.55 72.77 15.03
N ARG A 236 25.52 72.16 14.31
CA ARG A 236 26.81 72.77 13.99
C ARG A 236 26.65 74.04 13.06
N ARG A 237 25.63 74.11 12.21
CA ARG A 237 25.36 75.34 11.40
C ARG A 237 24.79 76.47 12.22
N VAL A 238 24.06 76.20 13.33
CA VAL A 238 23.51 77.26 14.19
C VAL A 238 24.60 77.87 15.09
N GLU A 239 25.69 77.17 15.39
CA GLU A 239 26.83 77.66 16.20
C GLU A 239 27.89 78.47 15.43
N GLN A 240 27.76 78.68 14.10
CA GLN A 240 28.66 79.57 13.36
C GLN A 240 28.31 81.00 13.68
N PRO A 241 29.20 81.75 14.37
CA PRO A 241 28.95 83.20 14.65
C PRO A 241 28.83 83.98 13.35
N THR A 242 27.75 84.75 13.22
CA THR A 242 27.57 85.69 12.13
C THR A 242 28.78 86.64 12.05
N PRO A 243 29.44 86.89 10.86
CA PRO A 243 30.56 87.78 10.76
C PRO A 243 30.12 89.18 11.12
N LYS A 244 30.76 89.80 12.19
CA LYS A 244 30.54 91.15 12.61
C LYS A 244 30.77 92.10 11.38
N ARG A 245 29.72 92.78 10.99
CA ARG A 245 29.73 93.82 9.97
C ARG A 245 30.71 94.96 10.45
N LYS A 246 31.85 95.10 9.85
CA LYS A 246 32.78 96.26 10.11
C LYS A 246 32.05 97.50 9.70
N ASN A 247 31.72 98.38 10.70
CA ASN A 247 31.31 99.78 10.46
C ASN A 247 32.46 100.53 9.79
N LYS A 248 32.27 101.02 8.57
CA LYS A 248 33.10 102.04 7.97
C LYS A 248 32.87 103.36 8.68
N PRO A 249 33.93 104.15 9.10
CA PRO A 249 33.74 105.46 9.62
C PRO A 249 33.19 106.40 8.53
N ASN A 250 32.21 107.24 8.87
CA ASN A 250 31.72 108.33 8.08
C ASN A 250 32.74 109.43 8.11
N ASP A 251 33.46 109.69 7.00
CA ASP A 251 34.19 110.96 6.78
C ASP A 251 33.16 111.99 6.25
N TRP A 252 32.64 112.73 7.22
CA TRP A 252 32.01 114.05 6.93
C TRP A 252 32.87 115.10 7.65
N ASN A 253 33.81 115.70 6.93
CA ASN A 253 34.24 117.11 6.99
C ASN A 253 35.46 117.27 6.13
N LYS A 254 35.22 118.00 4.96
CA LYS A 254 35.97 119.19 4.56
C LYS A 254 35.39 119.72 3.26
N GLU A 255 34.87 120.89 3.44
CA GLU A 255 34.68 122.06 2.55
C GLU A 255 33.92 121.80 1.24
#